data_917afe2fc41cd57bb345a9feecb9d1e0
#
_entry.id   917afe2fc41cd57bb345a9feecb9d1e0
#
_cell.length_a   1.000
_cell.length_b   1.000
_cell.length_c   1.000
_cell.angle_alpha   90.00
_cell.angle_beta   90.00
_cell.angle_gamma   90.00
#
_symmetry.space_group_name_H-M   'P 1'
#
loop_
_entity.id
_entity.type
_entity.pdbx_description
1 polymer ?
#
loop_
_entity_poly.entity_id
_entity_poly.type
_entity_poly.pdbx_seq_one_letter_code
_entity_poly.pdbx_strand_id
1 'polypeptide(L)'
;MQRFFTEHLLHSQQTVTLEPAIAKHAIKVLRYDVGAVFELADPKHRVYQATVQITDPLTVEIGQEITKNVELPIAVEVVCGVSKGDKAEWIVQKATELGASKIGFFNAQWGTARWPAERIAKKMDRLATIAQNAAEQSHRNLVPEVTMYAKLSDVGVDAAVKLVAYEESAKQGEHAALVSALMLHPASLCVVFGPEGGISPAELALLQAHGFTPAGLGPRILRTETAPLYLLSAVSVLTELA
;
A
#
# COMPACT_ATOMS: atom_id res chain seq x y z
N MET A 1 -15.82 0.42 14.59
CA MET A 1 -14.93 0.06 15.72
C MET A 1 -13.52 0.44 15.28
N GLN A 2 -12.66 0.93 16.17
CA GLN A 2 -11.27 1.25 15.77
C GLN A 2 -10.48 -0.04 15.59
N ARG A 3 -9.55 -0.08 14.62
CA ARG A 3 -8.58 -1.17 14.43
C ARG A 3 -7.18 -0.66 14.75
N PHE A 4 -6.36 -1.53 15.37
CA PHE A 4 -4.91 -1.32 15.55
C PHE A 4 -4.15 -2.55 15.06
N PHE A 5 -2.88 -2.35 14.72
CA PHE A 5 -1.95 -3.42 14.38
C PHE A 5 -0.97 -3.63 15.52
N THR A 6 -0.84 -4.88 16.00
CA THR A 6 0.10 -5.27 17.07
C THR A 6 1.19 -6.19 16.55
N GLU A 7 2.35 -6.19 17.19
CA GLU A 7 3.44 -7.13 16.90
C GLU A 7 3.23 -8.51 17.57
N HIS A 8 2.24 -8.61 18.48
CA HIS A 8 1.93 -9.87 19.16
C HIS A 8 1.13 -10.83 18.28
N LEU A 9 1.51 -12.12 18.29
CA LEU A 9 0.64 -13.18 17.78
C LEU A 9 -0.53 -13.40 18.75
N LEU A 10 -1.76 -13.32 18.24
CA LEU A 10 -2.95 -13.34 19.06
C LEU A 10 -3.63 -14.71 19.05
N HIS A 11 -4.23 -15.03 20.22
CA HIS A 11 -5.09 -16.20 20.42
C HIS A 11 -6.26 -15.80 21.33
N SER A 12 -7.44 -16.36 21.08
CA SER A 12 -8.60 -16.12 21.93
C SER A 12 -8.34 -16.48 23.41
N GLN A 13 -8.91 -15.73 24.32
CA GLN A 13 -8.75 -15.85 25.79
C GLN A 13 -7.34 -15.52 26.32
N GLN A 14 -6.48 -14.95 25.48
CA GLN A 14 -5.16 -14.45 25.88
C GLN A 14 -5.29 -13.06 26.49
N THR A 15 -4.49 -12.75 27.50
CA THR A 15 -4.30 -11.38 28.00
C THR A 15 -2.97 -10.85 27.47
N VAL A 16 -2.99 -9.66 26.87
CA VAL A 16 -1.82 -9.04 26.25
C VAL A 16 -1.68 -7.59 26.71
N THR A 17 -0.46 -7.21 27.08
CA THR A 17 -0.11 -5.80 27.26
C THR A 17 0.36 -5.24 25.93
N LEU A 18 -0.30 -4.18 25.47
CA LEU A 18 -0.07 -3.61 24.14
C LEU A 18 1.08 -2.59 24.13
N GLU A 19 1.58 -2.35 22.93
CA GLU A 19 2.67 -1.43 22.65
C GLU A 19 2.34 0.01 23.12
N PRO A 20 3.33 0.78 23.58
CA PRO A 20 3.11 2.14 24.08
C PRO A 20 2.45 3.08 23.05
N ALA A 21 2.68 2.86 21.76
CA ALA A 21 2.08 3.64 20.69
C ALA A 21 0.55 3.43 20.63
N ILE A 22 0.10 2.17 20.69
CA ILE A 22 -1.32 1.82 20.74
C ILE A 22 -1.94 2.35 22.03
N ALA A 23 -1.27 2.15 23.18
CA ALA A 23 -1.73 2.64 24.47
C ALA A 23 -1.94 4.16 24.47
N LYS A 24 -0.99 4.91 23.93
CA LYS A 24 -1.11 6.37 23.78
C LYS A 24 -2.31 6.76 22.93
N HIS A 25 -2.53 6.10 21.82
CA HIS A 25 -3.66 6.42 20.91
C HIS A 25 -4.99 6.04 21.56
N ALA A 26 -5.12 4.81 22.04
CA ALA A 26 -6.36 4.31 22.65
C ALA A 26 -6.78 5.13 23.87
N ILE A 27 -5.84 5.39 24.81
CA ILE A 27 -6.17 6.04 26.08
C ILE A 27 -6.19 7.57 25.97
N LYS A 28 -5.16 8.18 25.35
CA LYS A 28 -5.04 9.66 25.34
C LYS A 28 -5.84 10.33 24.24
N VAL A 29 -5.99 9.68 23.08
CA VAL A 29 -6.70 10.26 21.92
C VAL A 29 -8.15 9.80 21.89
N LEU A 30 -8.40 8.48 21.94
CA LEU A 30 -9.76 7.92 21.88
C LEU A 30 -10.46 7.86 23.24
N ARG A 31 -9.71 8.04 24.34
CA ARG A 31 -10.23 8.06 25.72
C ARG A 31 -10.95 6.74 26.08
N TYR A 32 -10.38 5.62 25.65
CA TYR A 32 -10.90 4.33 26.03
C TYR A 32 -10.67 4.05 27.51
N ASP A 33 -11.65 3.42 28.15
CA ASP A 33 -11.61 3.00 29.55
C ASP A 33 -11.80 1.48 29.64
N VAL A 34 -11.71 0.93 30.83
CA VAL A 34 -11.96 -0.49 31.09
C VAL A 34 -13.32 -0.90 30.53
N GLY A 35 -13.36 -2.03 29.81
CA GLY A 35 -14.52 -2.51 29.09
C GLY A 35 -14.67 -1.98 27.66
N ALA A 36 -13.88 -1.00 27.23
CA ALA A 36 -13.90 -0.56 25.82
C ALA A 36 -13.43 -1.69 24.90
N VAL A 37 -14.07 -1.79 23.73
CA VAL A 37 -13.80 -2.84 22.73
C VAL A 37 -13.29 -2.22 21.44
N PHE A 38 -12.25 -2.84 20.86
CA PHE A 38 -11.67 -2.47 19.59
C PHE A 38 -11.12 -3.70 18.84
N GLU A 39 -10.61 -3.53 17.65
CA GLU A 39 -10.06 -4.59 16.83
C GLU A 39 -8.53 -4.57 16.87
N LEU A 40 -7.92 -5.76 16.96
CA LEU A 40 -6.47 -5.95 16.82
C LEU A 40 -6.18 -6.89 15.66
N ALA A 41 -5.34 -6.43 14.73
CA ALA A 41 -4.78 -7.26 13.67
C ALA A 41 -3.38 -7.73 14.08
N ASP A 42 -3.13 -9.03 13.95
CA ASP A 42 -1.85 -9.67 14.27
C ASP A 42 -0.91 -9.78 13.05
N PRO A 43 0.37 -10.14 13.23
CA PRO A 43 1.32 -10.31 12.11
C PRO A 43 0.95 -11.42 11.11
N LYS A 44 -0.01 -12.27 11.42
CA LYS A 44 -0.58 -13.27 10.49
C LYS A 44 -1.85 -12.78 9.81
N HIS A 45 -2.12 -11.48 9.88
CA HIS A 45 -3.28 -10.81 9.28
C HIS A 45 -4.63 -11.31 9.82
N ARG A 46 -4.64 -11.92 11.01
CA ARG A 46 -5.85 -12.30 11.70
C ARG A 46 -6.30 -11.15 12.58
N VAL A 47 -7.60 -10.96 12.65
CA VAL A 47 -8.22 -9.87 13.40
C VAL A 47 -9.05 -10.43 14.54
N TYR A 48 -8.84 -9.86 15.72
CA TYR A 48 -9.54 -10.24 16.94
C TYR A 48 -10.24 -9.04 17.57
N GLN A 49 -11.32 -9.29 18.27
CA GLN A 49 -11.83 -8.33 19.24
C GLN A 49 -10.90 -8.28 20.47
N ALA A 50 -10.68 -7.08 21.00
CA ALA A 50 -9.89 -6.86 22.19
C ALA A 50 -10.69 -6.00 23.17
N THR A 51 -10.78 -6.42 24.42
CA THR A 51 -11.49 -5.70 25.49
C THR A 51 -10.50 -5.18 26.52
N VAL A 52 -10.53 -3.88 26.78
CA VAL A 52 -9.64 -3.24 27.76
C VAL A 52 -9.91 -3.78 29.16
N GLN A 53 -8.89 -4.33 29.82
CA GLN A 53 -8.93 -4.80 31.18
C GLN A 53 -8.22 -3.82 32.15
N ILE A 54 -7.10 -3.24 31.70
CA ILE A 54 -6.28 -2.28 32.45
C ILE A 54 -5.87 -1.16 31.50
N THR A 55 -5.93 0.07 31.96
CA THR A 55 -5.59 1.25 31.13
C THR A 55 -4.11 1.65 31.23
N ASP A 56 -3.42 1.32 32.32
CA ASP A 56 -2.00 1.63 32.50
C ASP A 56 -1.29 0.52 33.29
N PRO A 57 -0.41 -0.31 32.70
CA PRO A 57 -0.18 -0.39 31.25
C PRO A 57 -1.42 -0.92 30.51
N LEU A 58 -1.65 -0.46 29.26
CA LEU A 58 -2.81 -0.90 28.48
C LEU A 58 -2.76 -2.42 28.27
N THR A 59 -3.65 -3.12 28.98
CA THR A 59 -3.77 -4.57 28.91
C THR A 59 -5.17 -4.94 28.46
N VAL A 60 -5.25 -5.86 27.50
CA VAL A 60 -6.49 -6.28 26.87
C VAL A 60 -6.69 -7.79 26.95
N GLU A 61 -7.92 -8.21 27.04
CA GLU A 61 -8.31 -9.60 26.82
C GLU A 61 -8.67 -9.79 25.35
N ILE A 62 -8.09 -10.80 24.70
CA ILE A 62 -8.35 -11.15 23.30
C ILE A 62 -9.59 -12.04 23.23
N GLY A 63 -10.62 -11.54 22.58
CA GLY A 63 -11.89 -12.21 22.35
C GLY A 63 -11.86 -13.16 21.16
N GLN A 64 -12.98 -13.23 20.44
CA GLN A 64 -13.10 -14.09 19.26
C GLN A 64 -12.33 -13.51 18.05
N GLU A 65 -11.88 -14.41 17.20
CA GLU A 65 -11.38 -14.04 15.87
C GLU A 65 -12.55 -13.57 15.00
N ILE A 66 -12.36 -12.41 14.32
CA ILE A 66 -13.37 -11.77 13.46
C ILE A 66 -12.79 -11.46 12.08
N THR A 67 -11.73 -12.15 11.68
CA THR A 67 -11.06 -11.97 10.40
C THR A 67 -12.06 -12.04 9.24
N LYS A 68 -12.04 -11.03 8.38
CA LYS A 68 -12.77 -11.01 7.11
C LYS A 68 -11.78 -10.89 5.98
N ASN A 69 -12.08 -11.45 4.82
CA ASN A 69 -11.28 -11.21 3.63
C ASN A 69 -11.62 -9.83 3.08
N VAL A 70 -10.72 -8.88 3.31
CA VAL A 70 -10.84 -7.46 2.88
C VAL A 70 -9.68 -7.03 2.00
N GLU A 71 -8.75 -7.95 1.71
CA GLU A 71 -7.61 -7.68 0.84
C GLU A 71 -7.96 -8.02 -0.61
N LEU A 72 -7.33 -7.30 -1.55
CA LEU A 72 -7.45 -7.64 -2.96
C LEU A 72 -7.03 -9.10 -3.21
N PRO A 73 -7.71 -9.84 -4.09
CA PRO A 73 -7.34 -11.23 -4.41
C PRO A 73 -6.01 -11.35 -5.14
N ILE A 74 -5.42 -10.23 -5.55
CA ILE A 74 -4.13 -10.12 -6.23
C ILE A 74 -3.23 -9.22 -5.39
N ALA A 75 -1.99 -9.65 -5.09
CA ALA A 75 -1.01 -8.79 -4.43
C ALA A 75 -0.55 -7.69 -5.40
N VAL A 76 -0.90 -6.43 -5.13
CA VAL A 76 -0.57 -5.31 -6.02
C VAL A 76 0.51 -4.43 -5.43
N GLU A 77 1.62 -4.31 -6.15
CA GLU A 77 2.68 -3.34 -5.88
C GLU A 77 2.55 -2.15 -6.84
N VAL A 78 2.44 -0.94 -6.30
CA VAL A 78 2.53 0.31 -7.07
C VAL A 78 3.85 1.00 -6.80
N VAL A 79 4.61 1.32 -7.86
CA VAL A 79 5.95 1.95 -7.74
C VAL A 79 5.96 3.27 -8.48
N CYS A 80 6.14 4.37 -7.75
CA CYS A 80 5.97 5.72 -8.27
C CYS A 80 7.29 6.49 -8.31
N GLY A 81 7.55 7.20 -9.41
CA GLY A 81 8.61 8.19 -9.44
C GLY A 81 8.37 9.29 -8.41
N VAL A 82 9.43 9.67 -7.69
CA VAL A 82 9.35 10.73 -6.67
C VAL A 82 8.85 12.03 -7.29
N SER A 83 7.84 12.63 -6.68
CA SER A 83 7.18 13.88 -7.07
C SER A 83 7.35 14.97 -6.02
N LYS A 84 7.10 16.23 -6.40
CA LYS A 84 7.13 17.38 -5.48
C LYS A 84 5.94 17.40 -4.52
N GLY A 85 6.13 18.06 -3.39
CA GLY A 85 5.07 18.31 -2.41
C GLY A 85 4.72 17.07 -1.59
N ASP A 86 3.45 16.97 -1.25
CA ASP A 86 2.84 15.92 -0.42
C ASP A 86 2.21 14.77 -1.22
N LYS A 87 2.44 14.73 -2.54
CA LYS A 87 1.87 13.72 -3.43
C LYS A 87 2.21 12.29 -3.00
N ALA A 88 3.44 12.05 -2.51
CA ALA A 88 3.83 10.73 -2.01
C ALA A 88 2.98 10.31 -0.80
N GLU A 89 2.67 11.24 0.10
CA GLU A 89 1.81 10.98 1.26
C GLU A 89 0.38 10.66 0.82
N TRP A 90 -0.14 11.42 -0.15
CA TRP A 90 -1.44 11.16 -0.77
C TRP A 90 -1.51 9.79 -1.45
N ILE A 91 -0.47 9.45 -2.26
CA ILE A 91 -0.39 8.15 -2.91
C ILE A 91 -0.39 7.03 -1.87
N VAL A 92 0.45 7.11 -0.83
CA VAL A 92 0.52 6.08 0.20
C VAL A 92 -0.80 5.93 0.92
N GLN A 93 -1.41 7.02 1.35
CA GLN A 93 -2.71 6.98 2.02
C GLN A 93 -3.77 6.30 1.14
N LYS A 94 -3.96 6.77 -0.09
CA LYS A 94 -5.04 6.30 -0.96
C LYS A 94 -4.75 4.94 -1.58
N ALA A 95 -3.51 4.61 -1.92
CA ALA A 95 -3.16 3.28 -2.38
C ALA A 95 -3.36 2.23 -1.27
N THR A 96 -3.10 2.59 0.00
CA THR A 96 -3.44 1.73 1.14
C THR A 96 -4.95 1.51 1.23
N GLU A 97 -5.76 2.55 1.19
CA GLU A 97 -7.23 2.45 1.22
C GLU A 97 -7.77 1.58 0.07
N LEU A 98 -7.11 1.61 -1.10
CA LEU A 98 -7.50 0.86 -2.31
C LEU A 98 -6.86 -0.54 -2.42
N GLY A 99 -6.22 -1.04 -1.36
CA GLY A 99 -5.80 -2.43 -1.29
C GLY A 99 -4.38 -2.73 -1.77
N ALA A 100 -3.53 -1.74 -2.10
CA ALA A 100 -2.13 -2.02 -2.43
C ALA A 100 -1.44 -2.84 -1.32
N SER A 101 -0.71 -3.90 -1.69
CA SER A 101 0.07 -4.72 -0.76
C SER A 101 1.48 -4.15 -0.53
N LYS A 102 1.99 -3.39 -1.51
CA LYS A 102 3.29 -2.74 -1.43
C LYS A 102 3.29 -1.43 -2.22
N ILE A 103 3.99 -0.43 -1.68
CA ILE A 103 4.08 0.91 -2.29
C ILE A 103 5.56 1.29 -2.36
N GLY A 104 6.07 1.40 -3.57
CA GLY A 104 7.46 1.74 -3.85
C GLY A 104 7.64 3.15 -4.38
N PHE A 105 8.83 3.72 -4.15
CA PHE A 105 9.25 4.97 -4.76
C PHE A 105 10.64 4.80 -5.39
N PHE A 106 10.95 5.62 -6.41
CA PHE A 106 12.28 5.70 -7.00
C PHE A 106 12.58 7.11 -7.49
N ASN A 107 13.87 7.47 -7.53
CA ASN A 107 14.32 8.75 -8.08
C ASN A 107 14.42 8.65 -9.61
N ALA A 108 13.38 9.05 -10.33
CA ALA A 108 13.32 8.99 -11.78
C ALA A 108 14.29 9.95 -12.48
N GLN A 109 14.75 9.60 -13.66
CA GLN A 109 15.68 10.39 -14.46
C GLN A 109 15.09 11.77 -14.82
N TRP A 110 13.82 11.81 -15.24
CA TRP A 110 13.09 13.03 -15.58
C TRP A 110 12.29 13.61 -14.41
N GLY A 111 12.54 13.09 -13.19
CA GLY A 111 11.90 13.62 -11.98
C GLY A 111 12.36 15.05 -11.67
N THR A 112 11.40 15.93 -11.43
CA THR A 112 11.67 17.31 -10.96
C THR A 112 11.95 17.38 -9.46
N ALA A 113 11.77 16.28 -8.75
CA ALA A 113 12.09 16.07 -7.34
C ALA A 113 12.98 14.84 -7.18
N ARG A 114 13.83 14.88 -6.15
CA ARG A 114 14.63 13.73 -5.72
C ARG A 114 14.66 13.67 -4.21
N TRP A 115 14.71 12.48 -3.68
CA TRP A 115 14.96 12.28 -2.26
C TRP A 115 16.44 11.93 -2.08
N PRO A 116 17.23 12.83 -1.47
CA PRO A 116 18.61 12.56 -1.19
C PRO A 116 18.75 11.48 -0.10
N ALA A 117 19.84 10.71 -0.17
CA ALA A 117 20.02 9.49 0.64
C ALA A 117 19.83 9.74 2.15
N GLU A 118 20.34 10.88 2.65
CA GLU A 118 20.25 11.25 4.06
C GLU A 118 18.84 11.55 4.56
N ARG A 119 17.86 11.75 3.64
CA ARG A 119 16.47 12.03 3.99
C ARG A 119 15.53 10.84 3.77
N ILE A 120 16.02 9.78 3.12
CA ILE A 120 15.17 8.63 2.76
C ILE A 120 14.61 7.97 4.02
N ALA A 121 15.43 7.63 5.00
CA ALA A 121 14.99 6.95 6.22
C ALA A 121 13.83 7.69 6.89
N LYS A 122 13.99 8.99 7.18
CA LYS A 122 12.96 9.82 7.81
C LYS A 122 11.67 9.92 6.97
N LYS A 123 11.80 9.91 5.64
CA LYS A 123 10.62 9.92 4.74
C LYS A 123 9.91 8.58 4.78
N MET A 124 10.65 7.47 4.76
CA MET A 124 10.05 6.12 4.84
C MET A 124 9.31 5.92 6.16
N ASP A 125 9.89 6.33 7.30
CA ASP A 125 9.22 6.28 8.60
C ASP A 125 7.89 7.04 8.61
N ARG A 126 7.90 8.25 8.01
CA ARG A 126 6.68 9.06 7.90
C ARG A 126 5.63 8.39 6.99
N LEU A 127 6.04 7.87 5.85
CA LEU A 127 5.14 7.21 4.90
C LEU A 127 4.60 5.89 5.46
N ALA A 128 5.41 5.12 6.19
CA ALA A 128 4.96 3.92 6.90
C ALA A 128 3.89 4.25 7.94
N THR A 129 4.06 5.35 8.69
CA THR A 129 3.04 5.84 9.63
C THR A 129 1.74 6.20 8.91
N ILE A 130 1.80 6.83 7.74
CA ILE A 130 0.61 7.15 6.94
C ILE A 130 -0.07 5.87 6.44
N ALA A 131 0.70 4.89 5.97
CA ALA A 131 0.18 3.60 5.55
C ALA A 131 -0.54 2.88 6.70
N GLN A 132 0.06 2.85 7.89
CA GLN A 132 -0.54 2.26 9.08
C GLN A 132 -1.87 2.94 9.43
N ASN A 133 -1.89 4.27 9.53
CA ASN A 133 -3.11 5.01 9.86
C ASN A 133 -4.22 4.79 8.80
N ALA A 134 -3.85 4.72 7.52
CA ALA A 134 -4.79 4.44 6.44
C ALA A 134 -5.34 3.00 6.51
N ALA A 135 -4.50 2.01 6.82
CA ALA A 135 -4.89 0.63 6.99
C ALA A 135 -5.82 0.43 8.20
N GLU A 136 -5.54 1.11 9.32
CA GLU A 136 -6.41 1.13 10.51
C GLU A 136 -7.78 1.70 10.19
N GLN A 137 -7.82 2.83 9.48
CA GLN A 137 -9.07 3.52 9.12
C GLN A 137 -9.89 2.75 8.08
N SER A 138 -9.25 2.13 7.10
CA SER A 138 -9.91 1.34 6.05
C SER A 138 -10.19 -0.11 6.45
N HIS A 139 -9.92 -0.49 7.70
CA HIS A 139 -10.12 -1.83 8.25
C HIS A 139 -9.40 -2.93 7.45
N ARG A 140 -8.20 -2.66 6.96
CA ARG A 140 -7.34 -3.65 6.32
C ARG A 140 -6.76 -4.62 7.35
N ASN A 141 -6.45 -5.84 6.92
CA ASN A 141 -5.84 -6.87 7.76
C ASN A 141 -4.30 -6.76 7.76
N LEU A 142 -3.74 -6.01 6.81
CA LEU A 142 -2.30 -5.77 6.70
C LEU A 142 -2.00 -4.29 6.48
N VAL A 143 -0.83 -3.86 6.92
CA VAL A 143 -0.24 -2.57 6.55
C VAL A 143 0.66 -2.81 5.34
N PRO A 144 0.49 -2.09 4.20
CA PRO A 144 1.36 -2.28 3.05
C PRO A 144 2.80 -1.87 3.38
N GLU A 145 3.75 -2.63 2.84
CA GLU A 145 5.17 -2.25 2.89
C GLU A 145 5.38 -0.97 2.08
N VAL A 146 6.08 0.01 2.67
CA VAL A 146 6.49 1.23 1.95
C VAL A 146 8.01 1.22 1.80
N THR A 147 8.51 1.33 0.57
CA THR A 147 9.94 1.19 0.28
C THR A 147 10.47 2.23 -0.71
N MET A 148 11.78 2.48 -0.66
CA MET A 148 12.50 3.28 -1.65
C MET A 148 13.47 2.40 -2.42
N TYR A 149 13.26 2.27 -3.72
CA TYR A 149 14.16 1.54 -4.59
C TYR A 149 15.37 2.39 -4.97
N ALA A 150 16.55 1.89 -4.66
CA ALA A 150 17.82 2.52 -5.06
C ALA A 150 18.08 2.34 -6.57
N LYS A 151 17.65 1.19 -7.11
CA LYS A 151 17.79 0.85 -8.53
C LYS A 151 16.44 0.40 -9.08
N LEU A 152 16.12 0.86 -10.27
CA LEU A 152 14.90 0.48 -10.97
C LEU A 152 14.89 -1.01 -11.38
N SER A 153 16.07 -1.63 -11.51
CA SER A 153 16.22 -3.08 -11.74
C SER A 153 15.73 -3.97 -10.61
N ASP A 154 15.61 -3.42 -9.40
CA ASP A 154 15.21 -4.18 -8.22
C ASP A 154 13.68 -4.18 -8.02
N VAL A 155 12.95 -3.43 -8.87
CA VAL A 155 11.50 -3.30 -8.81
C VAL A 155 10.82 -4.55 -9.36
N GLY A 156 9.81 -5.05 -8.63
CA GLY A 156 8.92 -6.10 -9.10
C GLY A 156 9.62 -7.43 -9.43
N VAL A 157 10.76 -7.75 -8.77
CA VAL A 157 11.56 -8.95 -9.13
C VAL A 157 10.72 -10.21 -9.08
N ASP A 158 9.88 -10.37 -8.05
CA ASP A 158 9.05 -11.56 -7.82
C ASP A 158 7.61 -11.43 -8.35
N ALA A 159 7.27 -10.34 -9.05
CA ALA A 159 5.92 -10.14 -9.53
C ALA A 159 5.60 -11.03 -10.74
N ALA A 160 4.44 -11.71 -10.69
CA ALA A 160 3.97 -12.57 -11.77
C ALA A 160 3.66 -11.78 -13.05
N VAL A 161 3.12 -10.58 -12.90
CA VAL A 161 2.86 -9.63 -13.98
C VAL A 161 3.53 -8.30 -13.68
N LYS A 162 4.18 -7.72 -14.69
CA LYS A 162 4.92 -6.45 -14.58
C LYS A 162 4.49 -5.49 -15.67
N LEU A 163 3.94 -4.34 -15.27
CA LEU A 163 3.50 -3.30 -16.19
C LEU A 163 4.21 -1.98 -15.88
N VAL A 164 4.43 -1.16 -16.90
CA VAL A 164 4.82 0.23 -16.74
C VAL A 164 3.76 1.12 -17.39
N ALA A 165 3.16 2.01 -16.60
CA ALA A 165 2.20 2.98 -17.08
C ALA A 165 2.93 3.98 -18.01
N TYR A 166 2.64 3.89 -19.31
CA TYR A 166 3.36 4.64 -20.33
C TYR A 166 2.38 5.34 -21.27
N GLU A 167 2.41 6.67 -21.24
CA GLU A 167 1.44 7.51 -21.97
C GLU A 167 1.48 7.29 -23.49
N GLU A 168 2.67 7.10 -24.08
CA GLU A 168 2.81 6.90 -25.52
C GLU A 168 2.14 5.60 -26.00
N SER A 169 2.09 4.55 -25.16
CA SER A 169 1.33 3.34 -25.48
C SER A 169 -0.17 3.62 -25.60
N ALA A 170 -0.72 4.42 -24.68
CA ALA A 170 -2.11 4.85 -24.76
C ALA A 170 -2.41 5.68 -26.00
N LYS A 171 -1.52 6.58 -26.42
CA LYS A 171 -1.63 7.36 -27.65
C LYS A 171 -1.60 6.49 -28.91
N GLN A 172 -0.89 5.36 -28.86
CA GLN A 172 -0.82 4.38 -29.95
C GLN A 172 -2.01 3.40 -29.95
N GLY A 173 -2.99 3.59 -29.05
CA GLY A 173 -4.21 2.78 -28.99
C GLY A 173 -4.09 1.53 -28.11
N GLU A 174 -3.02 1.38 -27.33
CA GLU A 174 -2.93 0.31 -26.36
C GLU A 174 -3.83 0.62 -25.16
N HIS A 175 -4.83 -0.23 -24.87
CA HIS A 175 -5.80 -0.07 -23.78
C HIS A 175 -6.15 -1.39 -23.10
N ALA A 176 -5.56 -2.50 -23.53
CA ALA A 176 -5.95 -3.85 -23.12
C ALA A 176 -4.96 -4.53 -22.20
N ALA A 177 -3.72 -4.05 -22.09
CA ALA A 177 -2.65 -4.74 -21.36
C ALA A 177 -3.03 -5.03 -19.89
N LEU A 178 -3.59 -4.04 -19.17
CA LEU A 178 -4.05 -4.24 -17.81
C LEU A 178 -5.16 -5.29 -17.71
N VAL A 179 -6.21 -5.15 -18.53
CA VAL A 179 -7.35 -6.07 -18.53
C VAL A 179 -6.91 -7.48 -18.89
N SER A 180 -6.11 -7.63 -19.96
CA SER A 180 -5.58 -8.93 -20.40
C SER A 180 -4.72 -9.58 -19.31
N ALA A 181 -3.90 -8.79 -18.61
CA ALA A 181 -3.09 -9.28 -17.49
C ALA A 181 -3.95 -9.78 -16.32
N LEU A 182 -5.01 -9.06 -15.96
CA LEU A 182 -5.91 -9.42 -14.86
C LEU A 182 -6.79 -10.64 -15.19
N MET A 183 -7.18 -10.80 -16.46
CA MET A 183 -7.94 -12.00 -16.89
C MET A 183 -7.16 -13.32 -16.74
N LEU A 184 -5.85 -13.26 -16.58
CA LEU A 184 -5.01 -14.44 -16.28
C LEU A 184 -5.02 -14.79 -14.79
N HIS A 185 -5.72 -14.04 -13.94
CA HIS A 185 -5.79 -14.20 -12.49
C HIS A 185 -4.39 -14.36 -11.85
N PRO A 186 -3.45 -13.42 -12.09
CA PRO A 186 -2.10 -13.54 -11.57
C PRO A 186 -2.09 -13.46 -10.05
N ALA A 187 -1.14 -14.16 -9.40
CA ALA A 187 -0.97 -14.05 -7.94
C ALA A 187 -0.47 -12.66 -7.51
N SER A 188 0.26 -11.96 -8.38
CA SER A 188 0.81 -10.64 -8.09
C SER A 188 0.97 -9.78 -9.35
N LEU A 189 0.86 -8.47 -9.15
CA LEU A 189 1.00 -7.43 -10.16
C LEU A 189 1.91 -6.33 -9.62
N CYS A 190 2.96 -5.97 -10.36
CA CYS A 190 3.76 -4.77 -10.09
C CYS A 190 3.58 -3.76 -11.22
N VAL A 191 3.26 -2.51 -10.88
CA VAL A 191 3.08 -1.45 -11.87
C VAL A 191 3.94 -0.23 -11.52
N VAL A 192 4.76 0.19 -12.49
CA VAL A 192 5.63 1.38 -12.38
C VAL A 192 4.95 2.59 -13.00
N PHE A 193 5.00 3.72 -12.30
CA PHE A 193 4.45 5.02 -12.70
C PHE A 193 5.55 6.08 -12.71
N GLY A 194 5.62 6.86 -13.78
CA GLY A 194 6.54 8.00 -13.87
C GLY A 194 6.13 9.18 -12.97
N PRO A 195 7.09 10.06 -12.64
CA PRO A 195 6.79 11.38 -12.08
C PRO A 195 6.16 12.30 -13.14
N GLU A 196 6.01 13.59 -12.84
CA GLU A 196 5.44 14.58 -13.77
C GLU A 196 6.15 14.64 -15.14
N GLY A 197 7.45 14.32 -15.18
CA GLY A 197 8.22 14.25 -16.43
C GLY A 197 8.09 12.93 -17.18
N GLY A 198 7.35 11.96 -16.63
CA GLY A 198 7.20 10.62 -17.21
C GLY A 198 8.39 9.69 -16.99
N ILE A 199 8.38 8.57 -17.70
CA ILE A 199 9.45 7.58 -17.74
C ILE A 199 10.36 7.89 -18.93
N SER A 200 11.67 8.00 -18.73
CA SER A 200 12.61 8.23 -19.82
C SER A 200 12.74 7.00 -20.72
N PRO A 201 13.17 7.16 -21.99
CA PRO A 201 13.42 6.03 -22.87
C PRO A 201 14.43 5.02 -22.32
N ALA A 202 15.43 5.48 -21.59
CA ALA A 202 16.43 4.60 -20.96
C ALA A 202 15.83 3.80 -19.81
N GLU A 203 14.98 4.41 -18.96
CA GLU A 203 14.24 3.73 -17.91
C GLU A 203 13.24 2.73 -18.49
N LEU A 204 12.52 3.10 -19.54
CA LEU A 204 11.61 2.20 -20.24
C LEU A 204 12.34 0.98 -20.80
N ALA A 205 13.46 1.19 -21.48
CA ALA A 205 14.26 0.09 -22.02
C ALA A 205 14.79 -0.84 -20.92
N LEU A 206 15.21 -0.27 -19.78
CA LEU A 206 15.63 -1.03 -18.62
C LEU A 206 14.47 -1.86 -18.04
N LEU A 207 13.30 -1.26 -17.85
CA LEU A 207 12.12 -1.96 -17.34
C LEU A 207 11.69 -3.09 -18.29
N GLN A 208 11.67 -2.85 -19.61
CA GLN A 208 11.37 -3.88 -20.60
C GLN A 208 12.37 -5.04 -20.56
N ALA A 209 13.66 -4.76 -20.39
CA ALA A 209 14.68 -5.80 -20.22
C ALA A 209 14.46 -6.65 -18.94
N HIS A 210 13.72 -6.11 -17.94
CA HIS A 210 13.33 -6.82 -16.71
C HIS A 210 11.89 -7.38 -16.77
N GLY A 211 11.30 -7.46 -17.97
CA GLY A 211 10.01 -8.10 -18.21
C GLY A 211 8.78 -7.21 -18.00
N PHE A 212 8.96 -5.90 -17.89
CA PHE A 212 7.84 -4.97 -17.83
C PHE A 212 7.25 -4.72 -19.21
N THR A 213 5.93 -4.76 -19.32
CA THR A 213 5.18 -4.43 -20.52
C THR A 213 4.62 -3.01 -20.41
N PRO A 214 4.85 -2.13 -21.39
CA PRO A 214 4.20 -0.83 -21.42
C PRO A 214 2.68 -0.97 -21.54
N ALA A 215 1.96 -0.22 -20.69
CA ALA A 215 0.51 -0.28 -20.62
C ALA A 215 -0.10 1.14 -20.62
N GLY A 216 -1.12 1.34 -21.44
CA GLY A 216 -1.95 2.52 -21.42
C GLY A 216 -3.02 2.46 -20.34
N LEU A 217 -3.28 3.58 -19.67
CA LEU A 217 -4.35 3.72 -18.69
C LEU A 217 -5.57 4.50 -19.24
N GLY A 218 -5.88 4.27 -20.52
CA GLY A 218 -6.96 4.95 -21.21
C GLY A 218 -6.53 6.24 -21.92
N PRO A 219 -7.47 6.96 -22.56
CA PRO A 219 -7.16 8.03 -23.52
C PRO A 219 -6.82 9.38 -22.86
N ARG A 220 -6.92 9.49 -21.55
CA ARG A 220 -6.67 10.75 -20.82
C ARG A 220 -5.33 10.71 -20.12
N ILE A 221 -4.62 11.85 -20.08
CA ILE A 221 -3.41 12.01 -19.28
C ILE A 221 -3.83 12.11 -17.80
N LEU A 222 -3.35 11.19 -17.00
CA LEU A 222 -3.57 11.18 -15.55
C LEU A 222 -2.39 11.86 -14.85
N ARG A 223 -2.69 12.59 -13.78
CA ARG A 223 -1.63 13.12 -12.90
C ARG A 223 -0.91 11.97 -12.19
N THR A 224 0.32 12.21 -11.78
CA THR A 224 1.19 11.23 -11.10
C THR A 224 0.51 10.59 -9.88
N GLU A 225 -0.21 11.39 -9.09
CA GLU A 225 -0.96 10.93 -7.93
C GLU A 225 -2.27 10.21 -8.29
N THR A 226 -2.82 10.45 -9.48
CA THR A 226 -4.09 9.86 -9.93
C THR A 226 -3.89 8.48 -10.58
N ALA A 227 -2.82 8.30 -11.35
CA ALA A 227 -2.61 7.09 -12.14
C ALA A 227 -2.57 5.79 -11.31
N PRO A 228 -1.83 5.72 -10.17
CA PRO A 228 -1.84 4.52 -9.33
C PRO A 228 -3.20 4.26 -8.69
N LEU A 229 -3.96 5.29 -8.33
CA LEU A 229 -5.30 5.14 -7.75
C LEU A 229 -6.31 4.63 -8.77
N TYR A 230 -6.25 5.16 -9.99
CA TYR A 230 -7.06 4.69 -11.12
C TYR A 230 -6.78 3.21 -11.41
N LEU A 231 -5.52 2.79 -11.43
CA LEU A 231 -5.14 1.40 -11.60
C LEU A 231 -5.72 0.52 -10.50
N LEU A 232 -5.51 0.87 -9.22
CA LEU A 232 -6.00 0.09 -8.08
C LEU A 232 -7.53 -0.03 -8.08
N SER A 233 -8.24 1.06 -8.42
CA SER A 233 -9.69 1.03 -8.59
C SER A 233 -10.12 0.09 -9.72
N ALA A 234 -9.39 0.09 -10.84
CA ALA A 234 -9.68 -0.83 -11.95
C ALA A 234 -9.42 -2.30 -11.55
N VAL A 235 -8.35 -2.57 -10.81
CA VAL A 235 -8.07 -3.91 -10.26
C VAL A 235 -9.22 -4.35 -9.35
N SER A 236 -9.62 -3.52 -8.39
CA SER A 236 -10.73 -3.83 -7.47
C SER A 236 -12.02 -4.14 -8.24
N VAL A 237 -12.43 -3.27 -9.18
CA VAL A 237 -13.64 -3.49 -10.00
C VAL A 237 -13.59 -4.83 -10.75
N LEU A 238 -12.44 -5.15 -11.36
CA LEU A 238 -12.30 -6.34 -12.22
C LEU A 238 -12.10 -7.64 -11.43
N THR A 239 -11.75 -7.57 -10.13
CA THR A 239 -11.41 -8.76 -9.34
C THR A 239 -12.31 -8.99 -8.14
N GLU A 240 -13.03 -7.96 -7.68
CA GLU A 240 -13.91 -8.03 -6.51
C GLU A 240 -15.37 -7.80 -6.86
N LEU A 241 -15.67 -7.02 -7.92
CA LEU A 241 -17.04 -6.60 -8.25
C LEU A 241 -17.56 -7.16 -9.58
N ALA A 242 -16.72 -7.86 -10.35
CA ALA A 242 -17.05 -8.42 -11.66
C ALA A 242 -17.60 -9.86 -11.57
#